data_53df899c579dcbd1b737aa5f82bab33b
#
_entry.id   53df899c579dcbd1b737aa5f82bab33b
#
_cell.length_a   1.000
_cell.length_b   1.000
_cell.length_c   1.000
_cell.angle_alpha   90.00
_cell.angle_beta   90.00
_cell.angle_gamma   90.00
#
_symmetry.space_group_name_H-M   'P 1'
#
loop_
_entity.id
_entity.type
_entity.pdbx_description
1 polymer ?
#
loop_
_entity_poly.entity_id
_entity_poly.type
_entity_poly.pdbx_seq_one_letter_code
_entity_poly.pdbx_strand_id
1 'polypeptide(L)'
;MRKINLTRANKSILLKVLGDYYYRQRAMNTGWRETGYLILKVDSLPVGKKAVFTSEEVCLARNAVNQLRNKKIKQGQYMDAADDMLLKLF
;
A
#
# COMPACT_ATOMS: atom_id res chain seq x y z
N MET A 1 -12.83 -5.31 -9.93
CA MET A 1 -11.62 -5.98 -9.43
C MET A 1 -10.44 -5.68 -10.34
N ARG A 2 -9.27 -5.59 -9.78
CA ARG A 2 -8.07 -5.24 -10.52
C ARG A 2 -6.98 -6.28 -10.29
N LYS A 3 -6.31 -6.70 -11.36
CA LYS A 3 -5.16 -7.62 -11.28
C LYS A 3 -3.89 -6.80 -11.26
N ILE A 4 -3.06 -7.00 -10.25
CA ILE A 4 -1.80 -6.29 -10.07
C ILE A 4 -0.68 -7.30 -9.90
N ASN A 5 0.40 -7.13 -10.69
CA ASN A 5 1.59 -7.94 -10.55
C ASN A 5 2.56 -7.23 -9.61
N LEU A 6 2.82 -7.83 -8.44
CA LEU A 6 3.74 -7.27 -7.46
C LEU A 6 5.11 -7.92 -7.58
N THR A 7 6.13 -7.11 -7.84
CA THR A 7 7.52 -7.54 -7.71
C THR A 7 7.87 -7.63 -6.23
N ARG A 8 9.03 -8.24 -5.91
CA ARG A 8 9.50 -8.30 -4.52
C ARG A 8 9.64 -6.90 -3.92
N ALA A 9 10.18 -5.96 -4.68
CA ALA A 9 10.34 -4.57 -4.23
C ALA A 9 8.98 -3.91 -3.97
N ASN A 10 8.02 -4.08 -4.88
CA ASN A 10 6.67 -3.53 -4.72
C ASN A 10 5.97 -4.10 -3.50
N LYS A 11 6.08 -5.41 -3.30
CA LYS A 11 5.47 -6.08 -2.14
C LYS A 11 6.05 -5.53 -0.84
N SER A 12 7.37 -5.40 -0.75
CA SER A 12 8.05 -4.88 0.45
C SER A 12 7.61 -3.46 0.76
N ILE A 13 7.56 -2.59 -0.25
CA ILE A 13 7.14 -1.21 -0.09
C ILE A 13 5.68 -1.14 0.34
N LEU A 14 4.83 -1.91 -0.29
CA LEU A 14 3.40 -1.92 0.03
C LEU A 14 3.15 -2.39 1.47
N LEU A 15 3.84 -3.43 1.91
CA LEU A 15 3.73 -3.92 3.29
C LEU A 15 4.19 -2.86 4.29
N LYS A 16 5.29 -2.18 4.02
CA LYS A 16 5.80 -1.12 4.89
C LYS A 16 4.83 0.05 4.98
N VAL A 17 4.33 0.50 3.84
CA VAL A 17 3.41 1.63 3.76
C VAL A 17 2.08 1.31 4.45
N LEU A 18 1.54 0.12 4.20
CA LEU A 18 0.31 -0.32 4.83
C LEU A 18 0.48 -0.47 6.35
N GLY A 19 1.64 -0.94 6.80
CA GLY A 19 1.95 -1.03 8.22
C GLY A 19 1.92 0.33 8.90
N ASP A 20 2.57 1.33 8.31
CA ASP A 20 2.57 2.70 8.82
C ASP A 20 1.15 3.27 8.86
N TYR A 21 0.39 3.06 7.79
CA TYR A 21 -0.99 3.51 7.69
C TYR A 21 -1.88 2.83 8.74
N TYR A 22 -1.69 1.54 8.96
CA TYR A 22 -2.40 0.77 9.98
C TYR A 22 -2.18 1.36 11.38
N TYR A 23 -0.94 1.65 11.73
CA TYR A 23 -0.64 2.23 13.06
C TYR A 23 -1.30 3.58 13.24
N ARG A 24 -1.31 4.42 12.21
CA ARG A 24 -1.99 5.72 12.27
C ARG A 24 -3.49 5.57 12.44
N GLN A 25 -4.10 4.69 11.66
CA GLN A 25 -5.54 4.43 11.75
C GLN A 25 -5.91 3.88 13.12
N ARG A 26 -5.07 3.02 13.67
CA ARG A 26 -5.32 2.44 14.99
C ARG A 26 -5.22 3.50 16.09
N ALA A 27 -4.28 4.40 16.00
CA ALA A 27 -4.16 5.53 16.94
C ALA A 27 -5.39 6.45 16.87
N MET A 28 -5.98 6.61 15.68
CA MET A 28 -7.19 7.40 15.46
C MET A 28 -8.47 6.58 15.64
N ASN A 29 -8.34 5.28 15.85
CA ASN A 29 -9.45 4.33 16.02
C ASN A 29 -10.42 4.36 14.84
N THR A 30 -9.91 4.35 13.61
CA THR A 30 -10.73 4.41 12.39
C THR A 30 -10.13 3.57 11.27
N GLY A 31 -10.94 2.65 10.72
CA GLY A 31 -10.62 1.90 9.49
C GLY A 31 -9.43 0.95 9.54
N TRP A 32 -8.87 0.68 10.73
CA TRP A 32 -7.65 -0.11 10.85
C TRP A 32 -7.84 -1.61 10.56
N ARG A 33 -9.06 -2.13 10.72
CA ARG A 33 -9.34 -3.56 10.50
C ARG A 33 -9.18 -3.94 9.04
N GLU A 34 -9.74 -3.14 8.14
CA GLU A 34 -9.66 -3.36 6.69
C GLU A 34 -8.22 -3.29 6.22
N THR A 35 -7.46 -2.33 6.74
CA THR A 35 -6.03 -2.21 6.44
C THR A 35 -5.26 -3.42 6.96
N GLY A 36 -5.57 -3.91 8.15
CA GLY A 36 -4.97 -5.12 8.70
C GLY A 36 -5.21 -6.35 7.83
N TYR A 37 -6.44 -6.54 7.35
CA TYR A 37 -6.76 -7.64 6.44
C TYR A 37 -5.99 -7.52 5.13
N LEU A 38 -5.87 -6.31 4.59
CA LEU A 38 -5.10 -6.09 3.37
C LEU A 38 -3.62 -6.41 3.56
N ILE A 39 -3.05 -6.05 4.71
CA ILE A 39 -1.66 -6.40 5.05
C ILE A 39 -1.47 -7.92 5.02
N LEU A 40 -2.36 -8.67 5.67
CA LEU A 40 -2.30 -10.13 5.70
C LEU A 40 -2.42 -10.71 4.29
N LYS A 41 -3.31 -10.17 3.48
CA LYS A 41 -3.47 -10.60 2.10
C LYS A 41 -2.20 -10.38 1.29
N VAL A 42 -1.63 -9.17 1.34
CA VAL A 42 -0.40 -8.84 0.60
C VAL A 42 0.76 -9.70 1.05
N ASP A 43 0.90 -9.93 2.36
CA ASP A 43 1.97 -10.76 2.91
C ASP A 43 1.91 -12.20 2.39
N SER A 44 0.71 -12.73 2.18
CA SER A 44 0.51 -14.10 1.71
C SER A 44 0.62 -14.26 0.19
N LEU A 45 0.69 -13.16 -0.57
CA LEU A 45 0.74 -13.21 -2.02
C LEU A 45 2.11 -13.65 -2.54
N PRO A 46 2.15 -14.55 -3.54
CA PRO A 46 3.42 -14.94 -4.17
C PRO A 46 3.97 -13.78 -5.00
N VAL A 47 5.30 -13.62 -4.94
CA VAL A 47 6.00 -12.61 -5.73
C VAL A 47 6.02 -13.05 -7.20
N GLY A 48 5.82 -12.09 -8.12
CA GLY A 48 5.88 -12.35 -9.55
C GLY A 48 4.62 -12.91 -10.17
N LYS A 49 3.56 -13.09 -9.38
CA LYS A 49 2.26 -13.53 -9.89
C LYS A 49 1.24 -12.42 -9.76
N LYS A 50 0.27 -12.41 -10.68
CA LYS A 50 -0.82 -11.44 -10.62
C LYS A 50 -1.75 -11.75 -9.45
N ALA A 51 -2.06 -10.73 -8.67
CA ALA A 51 -3.00 -10.82 -7.57
C ALA A 51 -4.25 -9.98 -7.89
N VAL A 52 -5.40 -10.46 -7.42
CA VAL A 52 -6.67 -9.77 -7.64
C VAL A 52 -7.00 -8.93 -6.40
N PHE A 53 -7.25 -7.65 -6.61
CA PHE A 53 -7.64 -6.72 -5.56
C PHE A 53 -9.03 -6.16 -5.84
N THR A 54 -9.83 -5.99 -4.78
CA THR A 54 -11.11 -5.30 -4.87
C THR A 54 -10.86 -3.79 -5.03
N SER A 55 -11.89 -3.06 -5.45
CA SER A 55 -11.82 -1.60 -5.56
C SER A 55 -11.49 -0.95 -4.21
N GLU A 56 -12.03 -1.47 -3.13
CA GLU A 56 -11.78 -0.98 -1.77
C GLU A 56 -10.33 -1.22 -1.36
N GLU A 57 -9.78 -2.38 -1.67
CA GLU A 57 -8.39 -2.71 -1.38
C GLU A 57 -7.43 -1.80 -2.16
N VAL A 58 -7.72 -1.56 -3.43
CA VAL A 58 -6.93 -0.63 -4.26
C VAL A 58 -6.99 0.78 -3.68
N CYS A 59 -8.17 1.22 -3.24
CA CYS A 59 -8.35 2.55 -2.64
C CYS A 59 -7.53 2.70 -1.35
N LEU A 60 -7.56 1.69 -0.48
CA LEU A 60 -6.76 1.68 0.75
C LEU A 60 -5.26 1.75 0.44
N ALA A 61 -4.80 0.96 -0.51
CA ALA A 61 -3.40 0.94 -0.91
C ALA A 61 -2.96 2.30 -1.47
N ARG A 62 -3.78 2.92 -2.31
CA ARG A 62 -3.52 4.27 -2.85
C ARG A 62 -3.39 5.29 -1.73
N ASN A 63 -4.33 5.29 -0.79
CA ASN A 63 -4.32 6.24 0.32
C ASN A 63 -3.06 6.09 1.17
N ALA A 64 -2.66 4.85 1.46
CA ALA A 64 -1.46 4.57 2.23
C ALA A 64 -0.20 5.06 1.52
N VAL A 65 -0.06 4.78 0.23
CA VAL A 65 1.10 5.19 -0.57
C VAL A 65 1.14 6.71 -0.73
N ASN A 66 -0.02 7.34 -0.97
CA ASN A 66 -0.12 8.80 -1.08
C ASN A 66 0.32 9.51 0.21
N GLN A 67 -0.06 8.98 1.37
CA GLN A 67 0.34 9.57 2.64
C GLN A 67 1.85 9.51 2.82
N LEU A 68 2.48 8.38 2.51
CA LEU A 68 3.93 8.27 2.58
C LEU A 68 4.61 9.22 1.60
N ARG A 69 4.13 9.29 0.37
CA ARG A 69 4.67 10.19 -0.65
C ARG A 69 4.60 11.64 -0.20
N ASN A 70 3.45 12.08 0.29
CA ASN A 70 3.26 13.45 0.77
C ASN A 70 4.18 13.77 1.94
N LYS A 71 4.34 12.83 2.88
CA LYS A 71 5.24 13.00 4.02
C LYS A 71 6.69 13.17 3.55
N LYS A 72 7.13 12.35 2.59
CA LYS A 72 8.50 12.42 2.06
C LYS A 72 8.75 13.70 1.28
N ILE A 73 7.78 14.15 0.49
CA ILE A 73 7.87 15.41 -0.25
C ILE A 73 8.01 16.59 0.73
N LYS A 74 7.23 16.62 1.81
CA LYS A 74 7.33 17.65 2.83
C LYS A 74 8.69 17.66 3.52
N GLN A 75 9.35 16.51 3.62
CA GLN A 75 10.71 16.39 4.17
C GLN A 75 11.79 16.66 3.15
N GLY A 76 11.44 17.05 1.93
CA GLY A 76 12.39 17.29 0.84
C GLY A 76 12.97 16.01 0.26
N GLN A 77 12.36 14.87 0.50
CA GLN A 77 12.79 13.57 -0.03
C GLN A 77 11.89 13.13 -1.16
N TYR A 78 12.46 12.54 -2.19
CA TYR A 78 11.73 12.01 -3.34
C TYR A 78 11.79 10.48 -3.33
N MET A 79 10.66 9.83 -3.62
CA MET A 79 10.56 8.37 -3.62
C MET A 79 10.03 7.85 -4.96
N ASP A 80 10.93 7.49 -5.86
CA ASP A 80 10.57 6.88 -7.15
C ASP A 80 9.75 5.60 -6.96
N ALA A 81 10.10 4.79 -5.97
CA ALA A 81 9.42 3.53 -5.70
C ALA A 81 7.95 3.75 -5.30
N ALA A 82 7.65 4.82 -4.55
CA ALA A 82 6.28 5.16 -4.20
C ALA A 82 5.48 5.61 -5.44
N ASP A 83 6.08 6.38 -6.33
CA ASP A 83 5.47 6.80 -7.58
C ASP A 83 5.18 5.60 -8.49
N ASP A 84 6.11 4.65 -8.59
CA ASP A 84 5.90 3.41 -9.36
C ASP A 84 4.73 2.61 -8.80
N MET A 85 4.63 2.49 -7.47
CA MET A 85 3.50 1.81 -6.83
C MET A 85 2.18 2.50 -7.16
N LEU A 86 2.13 3.84 -7.10
CA LEU A 86 0.93 4.59 -7.44
C LEU A 86 0.49 4.33 -8.88
N LEU A 87 1.43 4.31 -9.82
CA LEU A 87 1.11 4.02 -11.22
C LEU A 87 0.48 2.64 -11.38
N LYS A 88 0.92 1.65 -10.63
CA LYS A 88 0.32 0.32 -10.66
C LYS A 88 -1.07 0.28 -10.05
N LEU A 89 -1.35 1.16 -9.08
CA LEU A 89 -2.62 1.22 -8.38
C LEU A 89 -3.66 2.11 -9.07
N PHE A 90 -3.24 2.92 -10.00
CA PHE A 90 -4.13 3.72 -10.84
C PHE A 90 -4.43 2.96 -12.13
#